data_bf4bffe6224c318fb363cf35c4f8992a
#
_entry.id   bf4bffe6224c318fb363cf35c4f8992a
#
_cell.length_a   1.000
_cell.length_b   1.000
_cell.length_c   1.000
_cell.angle_alpha   90.00
_cell.angle_beta   90.00
_cell.angle_gamma   90.00
#
_symmetry.space_group_name_H-M   'P 1'
#
loop_
_entity.id
_entity.type
_entity.pdbx_description
1 polymer ?
#
loop_
_entity_poly.entity_id
_entity_poly.type
_entity_poly.pdbx_seq_one_letter_code
_entity_poly.pdbx_strand_id
1 'polypeptide(L)'
;MRAGMRNITMRWKGGSLYVNAPRSVSITQINSTLNKFRDKLRASREKESVSYHIGQVVQCYGLTLTIKEQDKKPSLILFKHCSDNVDVLVPKGIDLSEPRNKNWISKALRHALNGHTQPLIELAQEVSRRLGVAPARFEIGRGLRKMGHCTPDRVIQLSANLMFLPEELIELTICHELAHLTHMNHSPQFHALVDKYLNGREKLLELKLKKFKWPVM
;
A
#
# COMPACT_ATOMS: atom_id res chain seq x y z
N MET A 1 28.41 -2.09 2.47
CA MET A 1 28.25 -1.21 3.64
C MET A 1 28.13 0.22 3.16
N ARG A 2 27.04 0.92 3.51
CA ARG A 2 26.85 2.31 3.07
C ARG A 2 27.50 3.28 4.06
N ALA A 3 28.30 4.22 3.58
CA ALA A 3 28.84 5.31 4.38
C ALA A 3 27.69 6.19 4.90
N GLY A 4 27.74 6.62 6.17
CA GLY A 4 26.76 7.54 6.79
C GLY A 4 25.61 6.89 7.56
N MET A 5 25.58 5.56 7.70
CA MET A 5 24.54 4.90 8.50
C MET A 5 24.86 5.03 10.00
N ARG A 6 23.87 5.52 10.79
CA ARG A 6 24.01 5.73 12.26
C ARG A 6 23.34 4.64 13.11
N ASN A 7 22.37 3.89 12.54
CA ASN A 7 21.55 2.94 13.28
C ASN A 7 21.53 1.56 12.61
N ILE A 8 21.34 0.50 13.41
CA ILE A 8 21.03 -0.83 12.90
C ILE A 8 19.59 -0.80 12.38
N THR A 9 19.37 -1.23 11.12
CA THR A 9 18.05 -1.37 10.54
C THR A 9 17.80 -2.82 10.15
N MET A 10 16.59 -3.30 10.39
CA MET A 10 16.17 -4.66 10.13
C MET A 10 14.91 -4.65 9.28
N ARG A 11 14.87 -5.48 8.24
CA ARG A 11 13.68 -5.63 7.40
C ARG A 11 13.58 -7.02 6.82
N TRP A 12 12.38 -7.53 6.72
CA TRP A 12 12.10 -8.75 5.96
C TRP A 12 12.09 -8.46 4.45
N LYS A 13 12.60 -9.38 3.67
CA LYS A 13 12.53 -9.35 2.20
C LYS A 13 12.60 -10.78 1.67
N GLY A 14 11.56 -11.25 1.00
CA GLY A 14 11.52 -12.60 0.42
C GLY A 14 11.74 -13.72 1.44
N GLY A 15 11.19 -13.62 2.65
CA GLY A 15 11.34 -14.60 3.71
C GLY A 15 12.66 -14.54 4.49
N SER A 16 13.63 -13.72 4.06
CA SER A 16 14.92 -13.50 4.72
C SER A 16 14.96 -12.19 5.50
N LEU A 17 15.57 -12.19 6.68
CA LEU A 17 15.79 -10.99 7.47
C LEU A 17 17.08 -10.29 7.03
N TYR A 18 16.95 -9.10 6.45
CA TYR A 18 18.09 -8.26 6.09
C TYR A 18 18.42 -7.31 7.22
N VAL A 19 19.67 -7.35 7.67
CA VAL A 19 20.20 -6.48 8.72
C VAL A 19 21.26 -5.57 8.10
N ASN A 20 21.04 -4.26 8.17
CA ASN A 20 22.05 -3.28 7.80
C ASN A 20 22.57 -2.62 9.09
N ALA A 21 23.86 -2.56 9.26
CA ALA A 21 24.52 -1.98 10.42
C ALA A 21 25.66 -1.04 10.00
N PRO A 22 26.00 -0.02 10.82
CA PRO A 22 27.20 0.77 10.65
C PRO A 22 28.46 -0.11 10.73
N ARG A 23 29.56 0.32 10.09
CA ARG A 23 30.84 -0.41 10.13
C ARG A 23 31.44 -0.55 11.54
N SER A 24 31.10 0.37 12.45
CA SER A 24 31.55 0.39 13.83
C SER A 24 30.83 -0.60 14.76
N VAL A 25 29.75 -1.24 14.27
CA VAL A 25 28.95 -2.16 15.09
C VAL A 25 29.47 -3.59 14.94
N SER A 26 29.81 -4.22 16.06
CA SER A 26 30.28 -5.61 16.09
C SER A 26 29.15 -6.62 15.83
N ILE A 27 29.51 -7.83 15.39
CA ILE A 27 28.55 -8.94 15.21
C ILE A 27 27.82 -9.26 16.53
N THR A 28 28.52 -9.17 17.66
CA THR A 28 27.94 -9.38 18.99
C THR A 28 26.84 -8.36 19.30
N GLN A 29 27.04 -7.09 18.97
CA GLN A 29 26.05 -6.05 19.13
C GLN A 29 24.84 -6.24 18.19
N ILE A 30 25.09 -6.71 16.96
CA ILE A 30 24.01 -7.06 16.02
C ILE A 30 23.16 -8.19 16.60
N ASN A 31 23.80 -9.27 17.10
CA ASN A 31 23.10 -10.42 17.69
C ASN A 31 22.33 -10.04 18.97
N SER A 32 22.89 -9.21 19.83
CA SER A 32 22.20 -8.66 21.00
C SER A 32 20.94 -7.89 20.60
N THR A 33 21.07 -7.02 19.58
CA THR A 33 19.93 -6.24 19.05
C THR A 33 18.88 -7.15 18.42
N LEU A 34 19.26 -8.17 17.66
CA LEU A 34 18.34 -9.17 17.09
C LEU A 34 17.57 -9.90 18.19
N ASN A 35 18.24 -10.33 19.25
CA ASN A 35 17.60 -10.99 20.39
C ASN A 35 16.59 -10.06 21.09
N LYS A 36 16.97 -8.80 21.32
CA LYS A 36 16.09 -7.78 21.93
C LYS A 36 14.80 -7.55 21.13
N PHE A 37 14.85 -7.65 19.81
CA PHE A 37 13.70 -7.41 18.93
C PHE A 37 13.09 -8.69 18.35
N ARG A 38 13.50 -9.88 18.83
CA ARG A 38 13.07 -11.20 18.30
C ARG A 38 11.55 -11.31 18.17
N ASP A 39 10.81 -10.99 19.22
CA ASP A 39 9.36 -11.15 19.24
C ASP A 39 8.67 -10.15 18.30
N LYS A 40 9.18 -8.91 18.25
CA LYS A 40 8.70 -7.91 17.30
C LYS A 40 8.97 -8.32 15.84
N LEU A 41 10.13 -8.94 15.59
CA LEU A 41 10.50 -9.44 14.27
C LEU A 41 9.64 -10.65 13.87
N ARG A 42 9.33 -11.57 14.80
CA ARG A 42 8.42 -12.69 14.55
C ARG A 42 7.00 -12.19 14.25
N ALA A 43 6.45 -11.31 15.09
CA ALA A 43 5.14 -10.71 14.87
C ALA A 43 5.07 -9.90 13.55
N SER A 44 6.17 -9.26 13.15
CA SER A 44 6.26 -8.58 11.86
C SER A 44 6.26 -9.57 10.69
N ARG A 45 6.92 -10.73 10.82
CA ARG A 45 6.92 -11.80 9.81
C ARG A 45 5.53 -12.41 9.64
N GLU A 46 4.82 -12.65 10.74
CA GLU A 46 3.45 -13.19 10.71
C GLU A 46 2.45 -12.20 10.09
N LYS A 47 2.64 -10.89 10.30
CA LYS A 47 1.83 -9.85 9.64
C LYS A 47 2.07 -9.75 8.13
N GLU A 48 3.25 -10.14 7.64
CA GLU A 48 3.58 -10.14 6.21
C GLU A 48 3.09 -11.38 5.45
N SER A 49 2.51 -12.38 6.11
CA SER A 49 2.06 -13.60 5.45
C SER A 49 0.67 -13.45 4.83
N VAL A 50 0.55 -12.62 3.79
CA VAL A 50 -0.61 -12.71 2.89
C VAL A 50 -0.62 -14.12 2.27
N SER A 51 -1.75 -14.81 2.36
CA SER A 51 -1.97 -16.09 1.69
C SER A 51 -2.83 -15.86 0.44
N TYR A 52 -2.52 -16.58 -0.63
CA TYR A 52 -3.29 -16.59 -1.86
C TYR A 52 -3.80 -18.00 -2.15
N HIS A 53 -4.97 -18.09 -2.77
CA HIS A 53 -5.54 -19.36 -3.26
C HIS A 53 -6.29 -19.14 -4.58
N ILE A 54 -6.41 -20.18 -5.35
CA ILE A 54 -7.19 -20.17 -6.59
C ILE A 54 -8.67 -19.95 -6.26
N GLY A 55 -9.33 -19.10 -7.04
CA GLY A 55 -10.71 -18.66 -6.78
C GLY A 55 -10.81 -17.49 -5.78
N GLN A 56 -9.69 -17.04 -5.22
CA GLN A 56 -9.71 -15.90 -4.32
C GLN A 56 -10.20 -14.65 -5.05
N VAL A 57 -11.16 -13.97 -4.41
CA VAL A 57 -11.70 -12.69 -4.85
C VAL A 57 -11.15 -11.60 -3.94
N VAL A 58 -10.58 -10.57 -4.54
CA VAL A 58 -10.09 -9.35 -3.85
C VAL A 58 -10.98 -8.21 -4.28
N GLN A 59 -11.81 -7.73 -3.36
CA GLN A 59 -12.65 -6.55 -3.59
C GLN A 59 -11.78 -5.29 -3.53
N CYS A 60 -11.88 -4.48 -4.57
CA CYS A 60 -11.23 -3.19 -4.67
C CYS A 60 -12.30 -2.11 -4.85
N TYR A 61 -11.95 -0.86 -4.64
CA TYR A 61 -12.84 0.25 -4.93
C TYR A 61 -13.09 0.35 -6.44
N GLY A 62 -14.35 0.15 -6.85
CA GLY A 62 -14.75 0.17 -8.26
C GLY A 62 -14.25 -1.00 -9.12
N LEU A 63 -13.63 -2.05 -8.53
CA LEU A 63 -13.08 -3.17 -9.28
C LEU A 63 -13.03 -4.44 -8.44
N THR A 64 -13.24 -5.58 -9.07
CA THR A 64 -13.03 -6.90 -8.46
C THR A 64 -11.84 -7.59 -9.14
N LEU A 65 -10.92 -8.17 -8.34
CA LEU A 65 -9.83 -9.00 -8.85
C LEU A 65 -10.07 -10.46 -8.46
N THR A 66 -9.94 -11.38 -9.40
CA THR A 66 -10.11 -12.82 -9.14
C THR A 66 -8.87 -13.58 -9.56
N ILE A 67 -8.30 -14.40 -8.66
CA ILE A 67 -7.15 -15.26 -8.97
C ILE A 67 -7.67 -16.55 -9.58
N LYS A 68 -7.28 -16.84 -10.82
CA LYS A 68 -7.65 -18.06 -11.55
C LYS A 68 -6.43 -18.77 -12.13
N GLU A 69 -6.54 -20.06 -12.39
CA GLU A 69 -5.48 -20.81 -13.09
C GLU A 69 -5.57 -20.66 -14.61
N GLN A 70 -4.41 -20.80 -15.26
CA GLN A 70 -4.29 -20.92 -16.72
C GLN A 70 -3.17 -21.90 -17.09
N ASP A 71 -3.31 -22.58 -18.23
CA ASP A 71 -2.37 -23.57 -18.76
C ASP A 71 -1.66 -23.14 -20.05
N LYS A 72 -2.06 -21.99 -20.62
CA LYS A 72 -1.56 -21.50 -21.92
C LYS A 72 -0.10 -21.04 -21.88
N LYS A 73 0.35 -20.44 -20.75
CA LYS A 73 1.71 -19.90 -20.59
C LYS A 73 2.23 -20.19 -19.18
N PRO A 74 2.97 -21.29 -18.97
CA PRO A 74 3.34 -21.78 -17.64
C PRO A 74 4.31 -20.87 -16.86
N SER A 75 4.91 -19.88 -17.50
CA SER A 75 5.88 -18.95 -16.88
C SER A 75 5.36 -17.52 -16.72
N LEU A 76 4.10 -17.23 -17.11
CA LEU A 76 3.56 -15.87 -17.10
C LEU A 76 2.24 -15.80 -16.34
N ILE A 77 2.03 -14.68 -15.63
CA ILE A 77 0.70 -14.27 -15.19
C ILE A 77 0.06 -13.46 -16.33
N LEU A 78 -1.17 -13.84 -16.68
CA LEU A 78 -1.97 -13.16 -17.70
C LEU A 78 -3.13 -12.42 -17.03
N PHE A 79 -3.68 -11.43 -17.73
CA PHE A 79 -4.82 -10.65 -17.26
C PHE A 79 -5.95 -10.76 -18.28
N LYS A 80 -7.16 -11.03 -17.78
CA LYS A 80 -8.38 -10.97 -18.58
C LYS A 80 -9.25 -9.86 -17.98
N HIS A 81 -9.34 -8.74 -18.69
CA HIS A 81 -10.12 -7.58 -18.30
C HIS A 81 -11.58 -7.76 -18.74
N CYS A 82 -12.49 -7.54 -17.80
CA CYS A 82 -13.92 -7.34 -18.03
C CYS A 82 -14.26 -5.93 -17.46
N SER A 83 -15.49 -5.46 -17.60
CA SER A 83 -15.84 -4.06 -17.21
C SER A 83 -15.40 -3.69 -15.80
N ASP A 84 -15.79 -4.47 -14.81
CA ASP A 84 -15.61 -4.25 -13.37
C ASP A 84 -14.84 -5.38 -12.67
N ASN A 85 -14.30 -6.31 -13.46
CA ASN A 85 -13.53 -7.44 -12.96
C ASN A 85 -12.28 -7.67 -13.79
N VAL A 86 -11.17 -8.02 -13.11
CA VAL A 86 -9.95 -8.50 -13.76
C VAL A 86 -9.60 -9.88 -13.21
N ASP A 87 -9.59 -10.87 -14.09
CA ASP A 87 -9.07 -12.20 -13.77
C ASP A 87 -7.54 -12.16 -13.84
N VAL A 88 -6.88 -12.45 -12.74
CA VAL A 88 -5.43 -12.60 -12.63
C VAL A 88 -5.13 -14.09 -12.81
N LEU A 89 -4.67 -14.44 -14.00
CA LEU A 89 -4.50 -15.83 -14.44
C LEU A 89 -3.09 -16.30 -14.13
N VAL A 90 -2.94 -17.10 -13.07
CA VAL A 90 -1.66 -17.68 -12.65
C VAL A 90 -1.41 -19.03 -13.30
N PRO A 91 -0.14 -19.44 -13.52
CA PRO A 91 0.16 -20.76 -14.09
C PRO A 91 -0.42 -21.90 -13.26
N LYS A 92 -0.96 -22.91 -13.93
CA LYS A 92 -1.51 -24.12 -13.29
C LYS A 92 -0.44 -24.86 -12.49
N GLY A 93 -0.81 -25.31 -11.29
CA GLY A 93 0.08 -26.06 -10.40
C GLY A 93 1.16 -25.22 -9.70
N ILE A 94 1.10 -23.89 -9.77
CA ILE A 94 2.03 -23.01 -9.02
C ILE A 94 1.78 -23.14 -7.51
N ASP A 95 2.85 -23.28 -6.73
CA ASP A 95 2.76 -23.25 -5.27
C ASP A 95 2.55 -21.80 -4.79
N LEU A 96 1.30 -21.49 -4.40
CA LEU A 96 0.91 -20.15 -3.90
C LEU A 96 1.43 -19.87 -2.50
N SER A 97 1.96 -20.86 -1.77
CA SER A 97 2.54 -20.66 -0.43
C SER A 97 3.98 -20.19 -0.47
N GLU A 98 4.68 -20.41 -1.58
CA GLU A 98 6.07 -20.03 -1.76
C GLU A 98 6.25 -18.49 -1.73
N PRO A 99 7.20 -17.94 -0.96
CA PRO A 99 7.39 -16.48 -0.81
C PRO A 99 7.65 -15.74 -2.13
N ARG A 100 8.35 -16.40 -3.08
CA ARG A 100 8.61 -15.83 -4.41
C ARG A 100 7.32 -15.67 -5.20
N ASN A 101 6.47 -16.68 -5.19
CA ASN A 101 5.20 -16.69 -5.91
C ASN A 101 4.20 -15.74 -5.26
N LYS A 102 4.14 -15.67 -3.92
CA LYS A 102 3.36 -14.65 -3.20
C LYS A 102 3.73 -13.23 -3.63
N ASN A 103 5.02 -12.91 -3.69
CA ASN A 103 5.49 -11.60 -4.14
C ASN A 103 5.12 -11.34 -5.62
N TRP A 104 5.19 -12.37 -6.46
CA TRP A 104 4.81 -12.28 -7.87
C TRP A 104 3.31 -11.98 -8.03
N ILE A 105 2.45 -12.73 -7.34
CA ILE A 105 1.00 -12.51 -7.32
C ILE A 105 0.66 -11.13 -6.74
N SER A 106 1.29 -10.74 -5.64
CA SER A 106 1.11 -9.41 -5.05
C SER A 106 1.40 -8.28 -6.04
N LYS A 107 2.47 -8.41 -6.83
CA LYS A 107 2.78 -7.46 -7.90
C LYS A 107 1.75 -7.50 -9.04
N ALA A 108 1.27 -8.70 -9.39
CA ALA A 108 0.27 -8.88 -10.42
C ALA A 108 -1.08 -8.24 -10.01
N LEU A 109 -1.52 -8.44 -8.76
CA LEU A 109 -2.73 -7.79 -8.23
C LEU A 109 -2.62 -6.25 -8.29
N ARG A 110 -1.47 -5.68 -7.92
CA ARG A 110 -1.25 -4.23 -8.08
C ARG A 110 -1.25 -3.79 -9.53
N HIS A 111 -0.64 -4.59 -10.42
CA HIS A 111 -0.62 -4.29 -11.85
C HIS A 111 -2.01 -4.33 -12.47
N ALA A 112 -2.87 -5.24 -12.00
CA ALA A 112 -4.26 -5.36 -12.46
C ALA A 112 -5.11 -4.11 -12.20
N LEU A 113 -4.73 -3.24 -11.25
CA LEU A 113 -5.39 -1.95 -11.02
C LEU A 113 -5.10 -0.92 -12.12
N ASN A 114 -4.02 -1.10 -12.90
CA ASN A 114 -3.65 -0.16 -13.95
C ASN A 114 -4.76 -0.11 -15.03
N GLY A 115 -5.15 1.10 -15.41
CA GLY A 115 -6.24 1.31 -16.35
C GLY A 115 -7.65 1.31 -15.72
N HIS A 116 -7.78 0.97 -14.41
CA HIS A 116 -9.06 0.94 -13.69
C HIS A 116 -9.15 1.99 -12.56
N THR A 117 -8.27 2.97 -12.56
CA THR A 117 -8.14 3.96 -11.46
C THR A 117 -9.08 5.16 -11.58
N GLN A 118 -9.91 5.21 -12.60
CA GLN A 118 -10.85 6.31 -12.82
C GLN A 118 -11.82 6.53 -11.64
N PRO A 119 -12.41 5.48 -11.02
CA PRO A 119 -13.28 5.65 -9.85
C PRO A 119 -12.57 6.33 -8.66
N LEU A 120 -11.27 6.07 -8.47
CA LEU A 120 -10.48 6.73 -7.42
C LEU A 120 -10.32 8.23 -7.68
N ILE A 121 -10.12 8.63 -8.93
CA ILE A 121 -10.03 10.05 -9.32
C ILE A 121 -11.38 10.74 -9.16
N GLU A 122 -12.46 10.08 -9.54
CA GLU A 122 -13.83 10.60 -9.38
C GLU A 122 -14.18 10.82 -7.91
N LEU A 123 -13.87 9.87 -7.04
CA LEU A 123 -14.04 10.03 -5.59
C LEU A 123 -13.24 11.21 -5.06
N ALA A 124 -11.96 11.35 -5.49
CA ALA A 124 -11.12 12.45 -5.05
C ALA A 124 -11.67 13.83 -5.49
N GLN A 125 -12.21 13.91 -6.70
CA GLN A 125 -12.87 15.11 -7.22
C GLN A 125 -14.16 15.43 -6.45
N GLU A 126 -14.93 14.40 -6.11
CA GLU A 126 -16.17 14.56 -5.33
C GLU A 126 -15.85 15.09 -3.92
N VAL A 127 -14.91 14.46 -3.21
CA VAL A 127 -14.45 14.92 -1.88
C VAL A 127 -13.94 16.35 -1.95
N SER A 128 -13.12 16.68 -2.93
CA SER A 128 -12.59 18.04 -3.16
C SER A 128 -13.70 19.06 -3.32
N ARG A 129 -14.70 18.76 -4.14
CA ARG A 129 -15.86 19.61 -4.39
C ARG A 129 -16.71 19.80 -3.13
N ARG A 130 -16.98 18.71 -2.40
CA ARG A 130 -17.74 18.75 -1.14
C ARG A 130 -17.06 19.62 -0.08
N LEU A 131 -15.73 19.61 -0.03
CA LEU A 131 -14.94 20.39 0.92
C LEU A 131 -14.66 21.84 0.46
N GLY A 132 -14.99 22.18 -0.77
CA GLY A 132 -14.69 23.50 -1.35
C GLY A 132 -13.19 23.77 -1.54
N VAL A 133 -12.38 22.69 -1.73
CA VAL A 133 -10.92 22.77 -1.85
C VAL A 133 -10.54 22.32 -3.26
N ALA A 134 -9.84 23.17 -4.02
CA ALA A 134 -9.47 22.88 -5.40
C ALA A 134 -7.95 22.70 -5.56
N PRO A 135 -7.45 21.48 -5.75
CA PRO A 135 -6.09 21.25 -6.25
C PRO A 135 -5.98 21.66 -7.72
N ALA A 136 -4.76 21.78 -8.24
CA ALA A 136 -4.56 22.01 -9.67
C ALA A 136 -5.08 20.82 -10.50
N ARG A 137 -4.83 19.60 -10.05
CA ARG A 137 -5.40 18.36 -10.59
C ARG A 137 -5.14 17.18 -9.68
N PHE A 138 -5.83 16.07 -9.94
CA PHE A 138 -5.55 14.76 -9.37
C PHE A 138 -4.86 13.87 -10.41
N GLU A 139 -3.89 13.06 -9.95
CA GLU A 139 -3.15 12.12 -10.77
C GLU A 139 -2.94 10.80 -10.03
N ILE A 140 -2.74 9.71 -10.77
CA ILE A 140 -2.26 8.46 -10.19
C ILE A 140 -0.72 8.49 -10.17
N GLY A 141 -0.16 8.47 -8.97
CA GLY A 141 1.28 8.51 -8.76
C GLY A 141 1.99 7.20 -9.12
N ARG A 142 3.21 7.32 -9.65
CA ARG A 142 4.05 6.18 -10.07
C ARG A 142 4.84 5.55 -8.91
N GLY A 143 4.29 5.36 -7.75
CA GLY A 143 5.07 4.85 -6.62
C GLY A 143 4.26 4.00 -5.66
N LEU A 144 4.93 3.01 -5.03
CA LEU A 144 4.32 2.10 -4.06
C LEU A 144 4.55 2.51 -2.60
N ARG A 145 5.37 3.54 -2.35
CA ARG A 145 5.82 3.89 -0.99
C ARG A 145 4.89 4.82 -0.24
N LYS A 146 4.16 5.66 -0.96
CA LYS A 146 3.24 6.65 -0.38
C LYS A 146 1.84 6.34 -0.85
N MET A 147 0.86 6.53 0.00
CA MET A 147 -0.56 6.41 -0.36
C MET A 147 -1.03 7.63 -1.15
N GLY A 148 -0.49 8.80 -0.83
CA GLY A 148 -0.73 10.05 -1.54
C GLY A 148 0.48 10.98 -1.45
N HIS A 149 0.45 12.06 -2.21
CA HIS A 149 1.42 13.14 -2.16
C HIS A 149 0.85 14.41 -2.79
N CYS A 150 0.92 15.52 -2.05
CA CYS A 150 0.65 16.85 -2.57
C CYS A 150 1.97 17.50 -3.01
N THR A 151 2.05 17.92 -4.29
CA THR A 151 3.22 18.63 -4.82
C THR A 151 3.15 20.13 -4.54
N PRO A 152 4.28 20.88 -4.59
CA PRO A 152 4.28 22.35 -4.51
C PRO A 152 3.39 23.01 -5.57
N ASP A 153 3.23 22.41 -6.75
CA ASP A 153 2.36 22.86 -7.84
C ASP A 153 0.87 22.53 -7.59
N ARG A 154 0.51 22.16 -6.35
CA ARG A 154 -0.87 21.84 -5.95
C ARG A 154 -1.47 20.65 -6.70
N VAL A 155 -0.64 19.74 -7.22
CA VAL A 155 -1.08 18.46 -7.81
C VAL A 155 -1.16 17.41 -6.71
N ILE A 156 -2.29 16.72 -6.60
CA ILE A 156 -2.47 15.60 -5.68
C ILE A 156 -2.27 14.30 -6.45
N GLN A 157 -1.24 13.56 -6.06
CA GLN A 157 -0.94 12.24 -6.59
C GLN A 157 -1.44 11.17 -5.63
N LEU A 158 -2.33 10.28 -6.09
CA LEU A 158 -2.87 9.17 -5.32
C LEU A 158 -2.28 7.84 -5.78
N SER A 159 -1.98 6.94 -4.86
CA SER A 159 -1.54 5.59 -5.21
C SER A 159 -2.72 4.74 -5.66
N ALA A 160 -2.58 4.01 -6.78
CA ALA A 160 -3.57 3.01 -7.17
C ALA A 160 -3.82 1.96 -6.07
N ASN A 161 -2.86 1.71 -5.17
CA ASN A 161 -3.04 0.81 -4.04
C ASN A 161 -4.17 1.24 -3.09
N LEU A 162 -4.59 2.51 -3.09
CA LEU A 162 -5.75 2.96 -2.32
C LEU A 162 -7.01 2.18 -2.67
N MET A 163 -7.12 1.69 -3.89
CA MET A 163 -8.28 0.89 -4.32
C MET A 163 -8.43 -0.42 -3.54
N PHE A 164 -7.40 -0.90 -2.84
CA PHE A 164 -7.53 -2.02 -1.90
C PHE A 164 -8.18 -1.66 -0.57
N LEU A 165 -8.37 -0.37 -0.28
CA LEU A 165 -8.95 0.12 0.96
C LEU A 165 -10.47 0.27 0.84
N PRO A 166 -11.21 0.16 1.96
CA PRO A 166 -12.58 0.66 2.05
C PRO A 166 -12.62 2.16 1.74
N GLU A 167 -13.73 2.62 1.18
CA GLU A 167 -13.93 4.02 0.76
C GLU A 167 -13.61 5.03 1.87
N GLU A 168 -14.04 4.75 3.11
CA GLU A 168 -13.76 5.64 4.26
C GLU A 168 -12.25 5.87 4.51
N LEU A 169 -11.40 4.87 4.20
CA LEU A 169 -9.96 4.97 4.35
C LEU A 169 -9.30 5.60 3.13
N ILE A 170 -9.90 5.46 1.96
CA ILE A 170 -9.52 6.23 0.77
C ILE A 170 -9.81 7.71 1.02
N GLU A 171 -11.00 8.04 1.52
CA GLU A 171 -11.40 9.40 1.87
C GLU A 171 -10.46 10.04 2.91
N LEU A 172 -10.05 9.29 3.94
CA LEU A 172 -9.03 9.74 4.90
C LEU A 172 -7.77 10.21 4.17
N THR A 173 -7.27 9.41 3.22
CA THR A 173 -6.05 9.79 2.47
C THR A 173 -6.30 11.00 1.57
N ILE A 174 -7.43 11.08 0.90
CA ILE A 174 -7.78 12.22 0.05
C ILE A 174 -7.85 13.51 0.90
N CYS A 175 -8.54 13.48 2.05
CA CYS A 175 -8.63 14.61 2.96
C CYS A 175 -7.26 15.04 3.50
N HIS A 176 -6.37 14.08 3.80
CA HIS A 176 -4.99 14.33 4.21
C HIS A 176 -4.22 15.10 3.12
N GLU A 177 -4.28 14.65 1.87
CA GLU A 177 -3.59 15.30 0.76
C GLU A 177 -4.20 16.68 0.42
N LEU A 178 -5.52 16.83 0.53
CA LEU A 178 -6.19 18.12 0.36
C LEU A 178 -5.80 19.13 1.45
N ALA A 179 -5.59 18.69 2.70
CA ALA A 179 -5.14 19.55 3.78
C ALA A 179 -3.72 20.11 3.54
N HIS A 180 -2.87 19.38 2.80
CA HIS A 180 -1.57 19.88 2.39
C HIS A 180 -1.62 21.08 1.44
N LEU A 181 -2.73 21.35 0.79
CA LEU A 181 -2.91 22.58 0.00
C LEU A 181 -2.91 23.86 0.88
N THR A 182 -3.17 23.70 2.19
CA THR A 182 -3.17 24.79 3.17
C THR A 182 -1.99 24.67 4.12
N HIS A 183 -1.67 23.48 4.60
CA HIS A 183 -0.61 23.24 5.57
C HIS A 183 0.35 22.17 5.04
N MET A 184 1.55 22.58 4.60
CA MET A 184 2.54 21.67 4.01
C MET A 184 3.19 20.72 5.03
N ASN A 185 3.12 21.04 6.32
CA ASN A 185 3.65 20.22 7.41
C ASN A 185 2.52 19.61 8.24
N HIS A 186 2.80 18.51 8.95
CA HIS A 186 1.85 17.84 9.83
C HIS A 186 1.77 18.51 11.22
N SER A 187 1.51 19.82 11.23
CA SER A 187 1.32 20.61 12.45
C SER A 187 -0.02 20.30 13.13
N PRO A 188 -0.25 20.77 14.38
CA PRO A 188 -1.58 20.66 15.01
C PRO A 188 -2.71 21.29 14.17
N GLN A 189 -2.42 22.36 13.45
CA GLN A 189 -3.37 23.03 12.55
C GLN A 189 -3.71 22.15 11.33
N PHE A 190 -2.72 21.42 10.79
CA PHE A 190 -2.95 20.42 9.74
C PHE A 190 -3.93 19.34 10.21
N HIS A 191 -3.65 18.72 11.37
CA HIS A 191 -4.52 17.66 11.91
C HIS A 191 -5.92 18.18 12.25
N ALA A 192 -6.02 19.41 12.80
CA ALA A 192 -7.32 20.04 13.02
C ALA A 192 -8.12 20.23 11.72
N LEU A 193 -7.43 20.57 10.62
CA LEU A 193 -8.07 20.71 9.31
C LEU A 193 -8.51 19.34 8.74
N VAL A 194 -7.65 18.32 8.82
CA VAL A 194 -8.02 16.94 8.39
C VAL A 194 -9.21 16.43 9.20
N ASP A 195 -9.19 16.60 10.51
CA ASP A 195 -10.27 16.18 11.41
C ASP A 195 -11.59 16.91 11.10
N LYS A 196 -11.51 18.21 10.77
CA LYS A 196 -12.67 18.99 10.29
C LYS A 196 -13.23 18.42 8.98
N TYR A 197 -12.38 18.08 8.01
CA TYR A 197 -12.79 17.47 6.74
C TYR A 197 -13.48 16.11 6.94
N LEU A 198 -13.08 15.38 7.96
CA LEU A 198 -13.58 14.04 8.31
C LEU A 198 -14.67 14.06 9.40
N ASN A 199 -15.21 15.23 9.75
CA ASN A 199 -16.24 15.40 10.79
C ASN A 199 -15.84 14.77 12.15
N GLY A 200 -14.61 15.03 12.63
CA GLY A 200 -14.10 14.55 13.90
C GLY A 200 -13.63 13.09 13.92
N ARG A 201 -13.43 12.45 12.76
CA ARG A 201 -13.11 11.02 12.66
C ARG A 201 -11.66 10.69 12.31
N GLU A 202 -10.75 11.69 12.21
CA GLU A 202 -9.37 11.45 11.80
C GLU A 202 -8.70 10.33 12.60
N LYS A 203 -8.66 10.44 13.92
CA LYS A 203 -8.01 9.47 14.81
C LYS A 203 -8.60 8.05 14.69
N LEU A 204 -9.93 7.96 14.56
CA LEU A 204 -10.61 6.68 14.39
C LEU A 204 -10.20 6.00 13.08
N LEU A 205 -10.20 6.76 11.98
CA LEU A 205 -9.86 6.24 10.65
C LEU A 205 -8.38 5.90 10.55
N GLU A 206 -7.48 6.68 11.16
CA GLU A 206 -6.06 6.33 11.27
C GLU A 206 -5.84 5.00 12.02
N LEU A 207 -6.57 4.77 13.12
CA LEU A 207 -6.50 3.49 13.83
C LEU A 207 -7.00 2.33 13.00
N LYS A 208 -8.09 2.53 12.24
CA LYS A 208 -8.60 1.52 11.28
C LYS A 208 -7.55 1.23 10.20
N LEU A 209 -6.94 2.27 9.61
CA LEU A 209 -5.91 2.13 8.60
C LEU A 209 -4.67 1.38 9.13
N LYS A 210 -4.22 1.67 10.34
CA LYS A 210 -3.10 0.95 11.00
C LYS A 210 -3.39 -0.54 11.23
N LYS A 211 -4.66 -0.90 11.40
CA LYS A 211 -5.11 -2.29 11.61
C LYS A 211 -5.53 -2.98 10.32
N PHE A 212 -5.61 -2.26 9.22
CA PHE A 212 -6.07 -2.82 7.94
C PHE A 212 -5.12 -3.91 7.45
N LYS A 213 -5.70 -5.04 7.08
CA LYS A 213 -4.94 -6.16 6.49
C LYS A 213 -4.92 -6.03 4.97
N TRP A 214 -3.79 -5.61 4.46
CA TRP A 214 -3.62 -5.46 3.02
C TRP A 214 -3.71 -6.80 2.30
N PRO A 215 -4.45 -6.90 1.18
CA PRO A 215 -4.52 -8.12 0.38
C PRO A 215 -3.25 -8.36 -0.45
N VAL A 216 -2.31 -7.44 -0.40
CA VAL A 216 -1.03 -7.45 -1.12
C VAL A 216 0.14 -7.14 -0.17
N MET A 217 1.33 -7.73 -0.46
CA MET A 217 2.55 -7.53 0.33
C MET A 217 3.28 -6.24 -0.05
#